data_4ede66bd0b3be89f223dbdf99b40908c
#
_entry.id   4ede66bd0b3be89f223dbdf99b40908c
#
_cell.length_a   1.000
_cell.length_b   1.000
_cell.length_c   1.000
_cell.angle_alpha   90.00
_cell.angle_beta   90.00
_cell.angle_gamma   90.00
#
_symmetry.space_group_name_H-M   'P 1'
#
loop_
_entity.id
_entity.type
_entity.pdbx_description
1 polymer ?
#
loop_
_entity_poly.entity_id
_entity_poly.type
_entity_poly.pdbx_seq_one_letter_code
_entity_poly.pdbx_strand_id
1 'polypeptide(L)'
;MTILLREPTAELCGEIAAYRREMLEAGSLMGGCGSLGSTEDPAVWLAQVESLRQEATCPAPWVPATQFVALSETGQLLGMIQVRHRFNAYLERYGGHIGYSVRPSARRQGVAKEMLRQALTHCRELGLRRVLITCLEDNEASRRTILANGGVYESTVVEPQEQERLQRYWIALGE
;
A
#
# COMPACT_ATOMS: atom_id res chain seq x y z
N MET A 1 -6.65 -15.52 -11.54
CA MET A 1 -7.46 -14.94 -10.44
C MET A 1 -7.84 -13.52 -10.83
N THR A 2 -9.12 -13.21 -10.74
CA THR A 2 -9.63 -11.85 -10.98
C THR A 2 -9.67 -11.11 -9.65
N ILE A 3 -9.05 -9.93 -9.62
CA ILE A 3 -9.01 -9.07 -8.43
C ILE A 3 -9.63 -7.74 -8.79
N LEU A 4 -10.55 -7.27 -7.96
CA LEU A 4 -11.13 -5.94 -8.06
C LEU A 4 -10.45 -5.01 -7.05
N LEU A 5 -9.79 -3.98 -7.53
CA LEU A 5 -9.24 -2.93 -6.68
C LEU A 5 -10.24 -1.79 -6.55
N ARG A 6 -10.63 -1.43 -5.32
CA ARG A 6 -11.57 -0.34 -5.05
C ARG A 6 -11.26 0.34 -3.73
N GLU A 7 -11.77 1.54 -3.56
CA GLU A 7 -11.71 2.21 -2.27
C GLU A 7 -12.64 1.52 -1.26
N PRO A 8 -12.24 1.41 0.02
CA PRO A 8 -13.04 0.72 1.02
C PRO A 8 -14.30 1.52 1.40
N THR A 9 -15.38 0.79 1.68
CA THR A 9 -16.66 1.36 2.12
C THR A 9 -17.13 0.66 3.39
N ALA A 10 -18.16 1.24 4.05
CA ALA A 10 -18.69 0.72 5.31
C ALA A 10 -19.18 -0.74 5.22
N GLU A 11 -19.66 -1.17 4.08
CA GLU A 11 -20.10 -2.56 3.86
C GLU A 11 -18.98 -3.57 4.01
N LEU A 12 -17.71 -3.13 3.92
CA LEU A 12 -16.54 -3.99 4.05
C LEU A 12 -15.99 -4.09 5.48
N CYS A 13 -16.64 -3.48 6.46
CA CYS A 13 -16.15 -3.49 7.86
C CYS A 13 -15.84 -4.90 8.37
N GLY A 14 -16.67 -5.89 8.07
CA GLY A 14 -16.43 -7.28 8.46
C GLY A 14 -15.17 -7.86 7.81
N GLU A 15 -14.98 -7.62 6.53
CA GLU A 15 -13.80 -8.05 5.78
C GLU A 15 -12.53 -7.33 6.25
N ILE A 16 -12.64 -6.05 6.55
CA ILE A 16 -11.51 -5.24 7.07
C ILE A 16 -11.06 -5.78 8.44
N ALA A 17 -12.02 -6.08 9.32
CA ALA A 17 -11.73 -6.65 10.63
C ALA A 17 -11.08 -8.05 10.51
N ALA A 18 -11.58 -8.88 9.61
CA ALA A 18 -11.00 -10.21 9.36
C ALA A 18 -9.58 -10.13 8.81
N TYR A 19 -9.34 -9.20 7.86
CA TYR A 19 -8.00 -8.93 7.32
C TYR A 19 -7.04 -8.53 8.43
N ARG A 20 -7.42 -7.55 9.24
CA ARG A 20 -6.60 -7.08 10.37
C ARG A 20 -6.24 -8.22 11.32
N ARG A 21 -7.23 -9.02 11.69
CA ARG A 21 -7.04 -10.15 12.61
C ARG A 21 -6.01 -11.15 12.08
N GLU A 22 -6.15 -11.56 10.81
CA GLU A 22 -5.23 -12.51 10.20
C GLU A 22 -3.81 -11.96 10.12
N MET A 23 -3.66 -10.69 9.77
CA MET A 23 -2.36 -10.04 9.71
C MET A 23 -1.69 -9.97 11.09
N LEU A 24 -2.41 -9.59 12.12
CA LEU A 24 -1.89 -9.50 13.49
C LEU A 24 -1.53 -10.88 14.06
N GLU A 25 -2.38 -11.88 13.84
CA GLU A 25 -2.12 -13.26 14.30
C GLU A 25 -0.87 -13.85 13.65
N ALA A 26 -0.60 -13.48 12.41
CA ALA A 26 0.60 -13.93 11.70
C ALA A 26 1.86 -13.11 12.02
N GLY A 27 1.74 -12.03 12.80
CA GLY A 27 2.85 -11.11 13.06
C GLY A 27 3.33 -10.41 11.78
N SER A 28 2.46 -10.25 10.79
CA SER A 28 2.81 -9.68 9.49
C SER A 28 2.85 -8.15 9.53
N LEU A 29 3.79 -7.58 8.77
CA LEU A 29 3.82 -6.14 8.53
C LEU A 29 2.57 -5.72 7.73
N MET A 30 1.95 -4.62 8.14
CA MET A 30 0.71 -4.12 7.54
C MET A 30 0.98 -2.91 6.64
N GLY A 31 1.86 -3.10 5.65
CA GLY A 31 2.12 -2.05 4.66
C GLY A 31 0.85 -1.70 3.88
N GLY A 32 0.69 -0.42 3.54
CA GLY A 32 -0.43 0.04 2.74
C GLY A 32 -1.79 0.03 3.43
N CYS A 33 -1.81 -0.07 4.76
CA CYS A 33 -3.04 -0.12 5.56
C CYS A 33 -3.24 1.15 6.41
N GLY A 34 -2.37 2.15 6.28
CA GLY A 34 -2.39 3.31 7.16
C GLY A 34 -2.28 2.88 8.63
N SER A 35 -3.19 3.36 9.47
CA SER A 35 -3.20 3.08 10.90
C SER A 35 -4.02 1.84 11.30
N LEU A 36 -4.39 0.98 10.35
CA LEU A 36 -5.27 -0.17 10.65
C LEU A 36 -4.70 -1.08 11.74
N GLY A 37 -3.38 -1.28 11.78
CA GLY A 37 -2.74 -2.12 12.79
C GLY A 37 -2.98 -1.67 14.22
N SER A 38 -3.13 -0.37 14.45
CA SER A 38 -3.41 0.24 15.75
C SER A 38 -4.85 0.69 15.93
N THR A 39 -5.72 0.47 14.94
CA THR A 39 -7.12 0.90 14.96
C THR A 39 -8.02 -0.33 14.90
N GLU A 40 -8.61 -0.69 16.03
CA GLU A 40 -9.43 -1.90 16.13
C GLU A 40 -10.78 -1.77 15.41
N ASP A 41 -11.42 -0.60 15.53
CA ASP A 41 -12.74 -0.36 14.92
C ASP A 41 -12.59 0.03 13.44
N PRO A 42 -13.09 -0.81 12.51
CA PRO A 42 -13.03 -0.49 11.08
C PRO A 42 -13.69 0.83 10.70
N ALA A 43 -14.75 1.24 11.41
CA ALA A 43 -15.44 2.52 11.14
C ALA A 43 -14.52 3.71 11.44
N VAL A 44 -13.74 3.63 12.52
CA VAL A 44 -12.74 4.66 12.86
C VAL A 44 -11.65 4.71 11.79
N TRP A 45 -11.17 3.55 11.35
CA TRP A 45 -10.18 3.49 10.28
C TRP A 45 -10.69 4.07 8.96
N LEU A 46 -11.96 3.77 8.60
CA LEU A 46 -12.58 4.34 7.39
C LEU A 46 -12.66 5.86 7.45
N ALA A 47 -12.94 6.43 8.63
CA ALA A 47 -12.95 7.88 8.81
C ALA A 47 -11.55 8.49 8.62
N GLN A 48 -10.50 7.79 9.08
CA GLN A 48 -9.11 8.20 8.86
C GLN A 48 -8.76 8.14 7.37
N VAL A 49 -9.14 7.07 6.68
CA VAL A 49 -8.95 6.92 5.23
C VAL A 49 -9.59 8.08 4.48
N GLU A 50 -10.82 8.44 4.83
CA GLU A 50 -11.54 9.55 4.21
C GLU A 50 -10.82 10.88 4.43
N SER A 51 -10.28 11.12 5.63
CA SER A 51 -9.57 12.36 5.93
C SER A 51 -8.30 12.53 5.10
N LEU A 52 -7.69 11.45 4.64
CA LEU A 52 -6.45 11.48 3.84
C LEU A 52 -6.70 11.74 2.35
N ARG A 53 -7.94 11.72 1.89
CA ARG A 53 -8.22 11.81 0.45
C ARG A 53 -7.87 13.15 -0.18
N GLN A 54 -7.91 14.24 0.59
CA GLN A 54 -7.72 15.60 0.09
C GLN A 54 -6.79 16.40 0.98
N GLU A 55 -6.05 17.34 0.38
CA GLU A 55 -5.17 18.26 1.13
C GLU A 55 -5.93 19.01 2.23
N ALA A 56 -7.15 19.47 1.93
CA ALA A 56 -7.94 20.27 2.86
C ALA A 56 -8.31 19.53 4.15
N THR A 57 -8.41 18.21 4.11
CA THR A 57 -8.84 17.38 5.24
C THR A 57 -7.72 16.52 5.82
N CYS A 58 -6.58 16.46 5.14
CA CYS A 58 -5.45 15.63 5.55
C CYS A 58 -4.71 16.30 6.73
N PRO A 59 -4.60 15.64 7.88
CA PRO A 59 -3.89 16.21 9.03
C PRO A 59 -2.38 16.16 8.83
N ALA A 60 -1.69 17.26 9.16
CA ALA A 60 -0.23 17.27 9.16
C ALA A 60 0.31 16.32 10.24
N PRO A 61 1.45 15.63 10.05
CA PRO A 61 2.39 15.75 8.92
C PRO A 61 2.10 14.80 7.74
N TRP A 62 0.94 14.15 7.73
CA TRP A 62 0.55 13.21 6.68
C TRP A 62 0.39 13.91 5.33
N VAL A 63 0.48 13.14 4.27
CA VAL A 63 0.21 13.60 2.91
C VAL A 63 -1.08 12.99 2.39
N PRO A 64 -1.78 13.64 1.45
CA PRO A 64 -2.95 13.04 0.82
C PRO A 64 -2.63 11.69 0.21
N ALA A 65 -3.55 10.76 0.39
CA ALA A 65 -3.40 9.39 -0.07
C ALA A 65 -4.75 8.78 -0.43
N THR A 66 -4.73 7.84 -1.39
CA THR A 66 -5.87 7.02 -1.74
C THR A 66 -5.64 5.61 -1.20
N GLN A 67 -6.58 5.13 -0.42
CA GLN A 67 -6.57 3.76 0.09
C GLN A 67 -7.37 2.85 -0.83
N PHE A 68 -6.77 1.72 -1.23
CA PHE A 68 -7.49 0.67 -1.96
C PHE A 68 -7.49 -0.64 -1.18
N VAL A 69 -8.51 -1.43 -1.44
CA VAL A 69 -8.61 -2.83 -1.03
C VAL A 69 -8.74 -3.70 -2.27
N ALA A 70 -8.14 -4.88 -2.24
CA ALA A 70 -8.23 -5.86 -3.30
C ALA A 70 -9.22 -6.94 -2.91
N LEU A 71 -10.30 -7.08 -3.69
CA LEU A 71 -11.35 -8.06 -3.44
C LEU A 71 -11.29 -9.19 -4.45
N SER A 72 -11.53 -10.42 -3.98
CA SER A 72 -11.76 -11.56 -4.85
C SER A 72 -13.14 -11.48 -5.51
N GLU A 73 -13.41 -12.36 -6.45
CA GLU A 73 -14.73 -12.47 -7.10
C GLU A 73 -15.86 -12.75 -6.12
N THR A 74 -15.55 -13.36 -4.97
CA THR A 74 -16.53 -13.63 -3.91
C THR A 74 -16.63 -12.53 -2.86
N GLY A 75 -15.88 -11.44 -3.03
CA GLY A 75 -15.90 -10.29 -2.11
C GLY A 75 -14.97 -10.41 -0.91
N GLN A 76 -14.11 -11.44 -0.86
CA GLN A 76 -13.12 -11.56 0.20
C GLN A 76 -12.00 -10.52 0.02
N LEU A 77 -11.63 -9.83 1.10
CA LEU A 77 -10.53 -8.87 1.09
C LEU A 77 -9.20 -9.60 1.15
N LEU A 78 -8.42 -9.53 0.07
CA LEU A 78 -7.17 -10.26 -0.10
C LEU A 78 -5.94 -9.43 0.24
N GLY A 79 -5.98 -8.13 0.01
CA GLY A 79 -4.85 -7.25 0.22
C GLY A 79 -5.26 -5.80 0.28
N MET A 80 -4.31 -4.95 0.68
CA MET A 80 -4.49 -3.51 0.74
C MET A 80 -3.30 -2.80 0.09
N ILE A 81 -3.56 -1.68 -0.57
CA ILE A 81 -2.55 -0.84 -1.19
C ILE A 81 -2.94 0.62 -1.03
N GLN A 82 -1.96 1.45 -0.64
CA GLN A 82 -2.15 2.88 -0.47
C GLN A 82 -1.24 3.64 -1.42
N VAL A 83 -1.80 4.62 -2.10
CA VAL A 83 -1.08 5.52 -3.00
C VAL A 83 -1.01 6.91 -2.38
N ARG A 84 0.20 7.37 -2.03
CA ARG A 84 0.45 8.73 -1.54
C ARG A 84 0.59 9.65 -2.74
N HIS A 85 -0.14 10.75 -2.72
CA HIS A 85 -0.24 11.65 -3.88
C HIS A 85 1.02 12.50 -4.08
N ARG A 86 1.80 12.70 -3.02
CA ARG A 86 3.04 13.47 -3.02
C ARG A 86 3.96 12.99 -1.90
N PHE A 87 5.15 13.56 -1.83
CA PHE A 87 6.07 13.28 -0.73
C PHE A 87 6.01 14.32 0.38
N ASN A 88 6.31 13.88 1.60
CA ASN A 88 6.97 14.67 2.63
C ASN A 88 8.44 14.20 2.68
N ALA A 89 9.24 14.78 3.59
CA ALA A 89 10.66 14.44 3.68
C ALA A 89 10.92 12.94 3.94
N TYR A 90 10.12 12.32 4.78
CA TYR A 90 10.25 10.90 5.10
C TYR A 90 9.91 10.00 3.91
N LEU A 91 8.79 10.27 3.25
CA LEU A 91 8.33 9.47 2.11
C LEU A 91 9.29 9.56 0.91
N GLU A 92 9.83 10.75 0.65
CA GLU A 92 10.80 10.96 -0.43
C GLU A 92 12.03 10.06 -0.29
N ARG A 93 12.45 9.80 0.94
CA ARG A 93 13.66 9.05 1.22
C ARG A 93 13.39 7.58 1.56
N TYR A 94 12.38 7.29 2.38
CA TYR A 94 12.19 5.97 2.98
C TYR A 94 10.86 5.31 2.65
N GLY A 95 9.76 6.05 2.60
CA GLY A 95 8.42 5.45 2.48
C GLY A 95 7.93 5.27 1.04
N GLY A 96 8.33 6.14 0.12
CA GLY A 96 7.86 6.12 -1.27
C GLY A 96 6.40 6.51 -1.44
N HIS A 97 5.90 6.35 -2.68
CA HIS A 97 4.51 6.65 -3.04
C HIS A 97 3.54 5.53 -2.64
N ILE A 98 3.98 4.28 -2.64
CA ILE A 98 3.08 3.13 -2.53
C ILE A 98 3.54 2.19 -1.44
N GLY A 99 2.62 1.82 -0.55
CA GLY A 99 2.77 0.71 0.37
C GLY A 99 1.67 -0.31 0.14
N TYR A 100 1.94 -1.59 0.36
CA TYR A 100 0.96 -2.66 0.20
C TYR A 100 1.24 -3.86 1.09
N SER A 101 0.21 -4.66 1.30
CA SER A 101 0.31 -5.94 1.99
C SER A 101 -0.77 -6.89 1.48
N VAL A 102 -0.54 -8.20 1.67
CA VAL A 102 -1.46 -9.26 1.29
C VAL A 102 -1.65 -10.16 2.50
N ARG A 103 -2.89 -10.56 2.79
CA ARG A 103 -3.16 -11.46 3.90
C ARG A 103 -2.46 -12.81 3.69
N PRO A 104 -1.96 -13.45 4.75
CA PRO A 104 -1.19 -14.70 4.61
C PRO A 104 -1.88 -15.77 3.79
N SER A 105 -3.19 -15.96 3.97
CA SER A 105 -3.97 -16.98 3.25
C SER A 105 -4.10 -16.74 1.75
N ALA A 106 -3.80 -15.53 1.27
CA ALA A 106 -3.90 -15.15 -0.14
C ALA A 106 -2.54 -14.94 -0.82
N ARG A 107 -1.45 -15.22 -0.14
CA ARG A 107 -0.08 -15.04 -0.69
C ARG A 107 0.26 -16.07 -1.74
N ARG A 108 1.27 -15.75 -2.57
CA ARG A 108 1.78 -16.59 -3.66
C ARG A 108 0.75 -16.91 -4.73
N GLN A 109 -0.24 -16.02 -4.91
CA GLN A 109 -1.30 -16.15 -5.90
C GLN A 109 -1.33 -14.96 -6.87
N GLY A 110 -0.30 -14.10 -6.84
CA GLY A 110 -0.20 -12.94 -7.72
C GLY A 110 -1.00 -11.73 -7.28
N VAL A 111 -1.55 -11.71 -6.06
CA VAL A 111 -2.38 -10.61 -5.55
C VAL A 111 -1.61 -9.30 -5.52
N ALA A 112 -0.42 -9.27 -4.92
CA ALA A 112 0.38 -8.05 -4.82
C ALA A 112 0.77 -7.49 -6.19
N LYS A 113 1.17 -8.37 -7.11
CA LYS A 113 1.52 -7.98 -8.48
C LYS A 113 0.35 -7.31 -9.20
N GLU A 114 -0.84 -7.88 -9.09
CA GLU A 114 -2.04 -7.35 -9.74
C GLU A 114 -2.53 -6.07 -9.06
N MET A 115 -2.49 -6.00 -7.72
CA MET A 115 -2.80 -4.77 -6.99
C MET A 115 -1.92 -3.61 -7.46
N LEU A 116 -0.62 -3.85 -7.53
CA LEU A 116 0.33 -2.81 -7.94
C LEU A 116 0.07 -2.38 -9.38
N ARG A 117 -0.16 -3.34 -10.28
CA ARG A 117 -0.50 -3.03 -11.68
C ARG A 117 -1.70 -2.09 -11.79
N GLN A 118 -2.77 -2.39 -11.06
CA GLN A 118 -3.99 -1.56 -11.06
C GLN A 118 -3.75 -0.20 -10.39
N ALA A 119 -3.02 -0.16 -9.29
CA ALA A 119 -2.70 1.08 -8.60
C ALA A 119 -1.86 2.03 -9.46
N LEU A 120 -0.98 1.51 -10.31
CA LEU A 120 -0.19 2.34 -11.24
C LEU A 120 -1.08 3.08 -12.23
N THR A 121 -2.22 2.53 -12.63
CA THR A 121 -3.20 3.24 -13.45
C THR A 121 -3.73 4.47 -12.71
N HIS A 122 -4.07 4.32 -11.44
CA HIS A 122 -4.48 5.45 -10.60
C HIS A 122 -3.37 6.50 -10.46
N CYS A 123 -2.12 6.07 -10.32
CA CYS A 123 -0.98 7.00 -10.27
C CYS A 123 -0.87 7.84 -11.55
N ARG A 124 -1.13 7.25 -12.72
CA ARG A 124 -1.16 8.00 -13.98
C ARG A 124 -2.29 9.03 -14.00
N GLU A 125 -3.46 8.66 -13.50
CA GLU A 125 -4.61 9.58 -13.38
C GLU A 125 -4.33 10.76 -12.46
N LEU A 126 -3.49 10.57 -11.44
CA LEU A 126 -3.01 11.62 -10.55
C LEU A 126 -1.98 12.54 -11.22
N GLY A 127 -1.51 12.21 -12.42
CA GLY A 127 -0.48 12.97 -13.13
C GLY A 127 0.94 12.64 -12.73
N LEU A 128 1.17 11.56 -12.00
CA LEU A 128 2.52 11.12 -11.65
C LEU A 128 3.20 10.50 -12.87
N ARG A 129 4.44 10.91 -13.12
CA ARG A 129 5.24 10.37 -14.26
C ARG A 129 6.08 9.17 -13.85
N ARG A 130 6.39 9.06 -12.58
CA ARG A 130 7.11 7.95 -12.00
C ARG A 130 6.72 7.81 -10.53
N VAL A 131 6.84 6.62 -10.01
CA VAL A 131 6.58 6.36 -8.60
C VAL A 131 7.78 5.69 -7.95
N LEU A 132 8.04 6.07 -6.70
CA LEU A 132 9.03 5.44 -5.85
C LEU A 132 8.34 4.38 -5.00
N ILE A 133 8.90 3.17 -4.99
CA ILE A 133 8.47 2.12 -4.06
C ILE A 133 9.71 1.62 -3.33
N THR A 134 9.60 1.48 -2.02
CA THR A 134 10.68 0.94 -1.19
C THR A 134 10.26 -0.39 -0.60
N CYS A 135 11.22 -1.27 -0.36
CA CYS A 135 11.01 -2.53 0.35
C CYS A 135 12.23 -2.86 1.20
N LEU A 136 12.01 -3.64 2.25
CA LEU A 136 13.11 -4.18 3.04
C LEU A 136 14.03 -4.99 2.12
N GLU A 137 15.34 -4.87 2.33
CA GLU A 137 16.35 -5.54 1.52
C GLU A 137 16.16 -7.06 1.47
N ASP A 138 15.67 -7.66 2.54
CA ASP A 138 15.38 -9.10 2.65
C ASP A 138 13.96 -9.49 2.25
N ASN A 139 13.11 -8.54 1.86
CA ASN A 139 11.75 -8.83 1.41
C ASN A 139 11.73 -9.18 -0.07
N GLU A 140 12.04 -10.43 -0.37
CA GLU A 140 12.11 -10.94 -1.74
C GLU A 140 10.75 -10.89 -2.46
N ALA A 141 9.66 -11.15 -1.74
CA ALA A 141 8.32 -11.11 -2.33
C ALA A 141 7.97 -9.72 -2.83
N SER A 142 8.26 -8.67 -2.05
CA SER A 142 8.03 -7.30 -2.45
C SER A 142 8.93 -6.89 -3.62
N ARG A 143 10.20 -7.26 -3.58
CA ARG A 143 11.12 -6.99 -4.69
C ARG A 143 10.63 -7.57 -6.00
N ARG A 144 10.21 -8.83 -6.00
CA ARG A 144 9.66 -9.48 -7.21
C ARG A 144 8.41 -8.79 -7.73
N THR A 145 7.53 -8.36 -6.84
CA THR A 145 6.33 -7.61 -7.19
C THR A 145 6.68 -6.29 -7.89
N ILE A 146 7.64 -5.55 -7.36
CA ILE A 146 8.10 -4.27 -7.91
C ILE A 146 8.76 -4.49 -9.28
N LEU A 147 9.66 -5.43 -9.38
CA LEU A 147 10.36 -5.75 -10.64
C LEU A 147 9.38 -6.21 -11.73
N ALA A 148 8.38 -7.02 -11.36
CA ALA A 148 7.35 -7.49 -12.31
C ALA A 148 6.47 -6.36 -12.85
N ASN A 149 6.46 -5.21 -12.18
CA ASN A 149 5.73 -4.01 -12.62
C ASN A 149 6.65 -2.93 -13.19
N GLY A 150 7.86 -3.29 -13.58
CA GLY A 150 8.78 -2.38 -14.25
C GLY A 150 9.68 -1.57 -13.34
N GLY A 151 9.79 -1.94 -12.07
CA GLY A 151 10.66 -1.26 -11.12
C GLY A 151 12.14 -1.37 -11.48
N VAL A 152 12.86 -0.27 -11.32
CA VAL A 152 14.30 -0.18 -11.55
C VAL A 152 14.97 0.20 -10.23
N TYR A 153 15.92 -0.60 -9.79
CA TYR A 153 16.67 -0.35 -8.57
C TYR A 153 17.47 0.95 -8.67
N GLU A 154 17.39 1.77 -7.63
CA GLU A 154 18.18 3.00 -7.52
C GLU A 154 19.29 2.86 -6.49
N SER A 155 18.94 2.58 -5.25
CA SER A 155 19.88 2.56 -4.12
C SER A 155 19.29 1.83 -2.91
N THR A 156 20.16 1.54 -1.95
CA THR A 156 19.78 1.05 -0.63
C THR A 156 20.07 2.14 0.39
N VAL A 157 19.10 2.45 1.24
CA VAL A 157 19.23 3.44 2.32
C VAL A 157 18.95 2.77 3.66
N VAL A 158 19.44 3.38 4.75
CA VAL A 158 19.15 2.91 6.11
C VAL A 158 18.13 3.85 6.73
N GLU A 159 16.99 3.29 7.12
CA GLU A 159 15.94 4.05 7.81
C GLU A 159 16.41 4.35 9.24
N PRO A 160 16.40 5.64 9.68
CA PRO A 160 17.11 6.04 10.89
C PRO A 160 16.49 5.61 12.20
N GLN A 161 15.17 5.36 12.26
CA GLN A 161 14.50 4.96 13.49
C GLN A 161 14.63 3.47 13.76
N GLU A 162 14.29 2.66 12.76
CA GLU A 162 14.33 1.19 12.88
C GLU A 162 15.67 0.58 12.46
N GLN A 163 16.55 1.38 11.87
CA GLN A 163 17.86 0.92 11.35
C GLN A 163 17.71 -0.17 10.28
N GLU A 164 16.60 -0.16 9.56
CA GLU A 164 16.31 -1.13 8.51
C GLU A 164 16.92 -0.70 7.18
N ARG A 165 17.40 -1.67 6.43
CA ARG A 165 17.94 -1.44 5.09
C ARG A 165 16.80 -1.53 4.08
N LEU A 166 16.54 -0.41 3.39
CA LEU A 166 15.47 -0.28 2.40
C LEU A 166 16.06 -0.13 1.01
N GLN A 167 15.57 -0.93 0.07
CA GLN A 167 15.86 -0.78 -1.35
C GLN A 167 14.85 0.14 -1.99
N ARG A 168 15.32 1.08 -2.79
CA ARG A 168 14.53 2.07 -3.49
C ARG A 168 14.45 1.69 -4.97
N TYR A 169 13.22 1.66 -5.49
CA TYR A 169 12.93 1.35 -6.89
C TYR A 169 12.03 2.42 -7.49
N TRP A 170 12.31 2.78 -8.74
CA TRP A 170 11.46 3.69 -9.51
C TRP A 170 10.73 2.93 -10.59
N ILE A 171 9.43 3.21 -10.75
CA ILE A 171 8.62 2.72 -11.84
C ILE A 171 8.24 3.92 -12.71
N ALA A 172 8.65 3.90 -13.98
CA ALA A 172 8.24 4.92 -14.95
C ALA A 172 6.81 4.63 -15.42
N LEU A 173 5.98 5.67 -15.46
CA LEU A 173 4.57 5.54 -15.83
C LEU A 173 4.30 5.92 -17.28
N GLY A 174 5.29 6.47 -17.96
CA GLY A 174 5.14 7.02 -19.30
C GLY A 174 4.49 8.41 -19.30
N GLU A 175 4.17 8.90 -20.49
CA GLU A 175 3.51 10.21 -20.71
C GLU A 175 1.98 10.08 -20.64
#